data_41c2b865a302eb3300582620421c235e
#
_entry.id   41c2b865a302eb3300582620421c235e
#
_cell.length_a   1.000
_cell.length_b   1.000
_cell.length_c   1.000
_cell.angle_alpha   90.00
_cell.angle_beta   90.00
_cell.angle_gamma   90.00
#
_symmetry.space_group_name_H-M   'P 1'
#
loop_
_entity.id
_entity.type
_entity.pdbx_description
1 polymer ?
#
loop_
_entity_poly.entity_id
_entity_poly.type
_entity_poly.pdbx_seq_one_letter_code
_entity_poly.pdbx_strand_id
1 'polypeptide(L)'
;TQERLRRGEVVGAVSIQPQALPSCLVDQLGALDYLFVGSKPFAERYFPNGVTRSALLKAPAVAFDHLDDMHQAFLQQNFDLPPGSVPCHIVNSSEAFVQLARQGTTCCMIPHLQIEKELESGELIDLTPGLFQRRMLYWHRFDHNADKAPPRQLLLYSDRRTL
;
A
#
# COMPACT_ATOMS: atom_id res chain seq x y z
N THR A 1 -5.20 -11.41 -7.61
CA THR A 1 -6.45 -11.43 -6.83
C THR A 1 -7.66 -11.48 -7.73
N GLN A 2 -7.85 -10.56 -8.66
CA GLN A 2 -8.88 -10.65 -9.69
C GLN A 2 -8.73 -11.92 -10.54
N GLU A 3 -7.49 -12.35 -10.79
CA GLU A 3 -7.23 -13.60 -11.51
C GLU A 3 -7.76 -14.83 -10.77
N ARG A 4 -7.63 -14.87 -9.43
CA ARG A 4 -8.20 -15.97 -8.62
C ARG A 4 -9.72 -15.94 -8.61
N LEU A 5 -10.32 -14.74 -8.59
CA LEU A 5 -11.76 -14.58 -8.77
C LEU A 5 -12.20 -15.09 -10.15
N ARG A 6 -11.49 -14.69 -11.20
CA ARG A 6 -11.77 -15.15 -12.58
C ARG A 6 -11.70 -16.67 -12.73
N ARG A 7 -10.80 -17.33 -12.01
CA ARG A 7 -10.66 -18.79 -12.00
C ARG A 7 -11.69 -19.48 -11.10
N GLY A 8 -12.53 -18.74 -10.38
CA GLY A 8 -13.49 -19.30 -9.44
C GLY A 8 -12.86 -19.91 -8.16
N GLU A 9 -11.61 -19.56 -7.88
CA GLU A 9 -10.90 -20.03 -6.68
C GLU A 9 -11.37 -19.33 -5.41
N VAL A 10 -11.99 -18.15 -5.54
CA VAL A 10 -12.54 -17.33 -4.44
C VAL A 10 -13.90 -16.78 -4.85
N VAL A 11 -14.76 -16.50 -3.88
CA VAL A 11 -16.11 -15.93 -4.09
C VAL A 11 -16.11 -14.41 -4.25
N GLY A 12 -15.05 -13.77 -3.80
CA GLY A 12 -14.87 -12.33 -3.91
C GLY A 12 -13.43 -11.92 -3.70
N ALA A 13 -13.11 -10.69 -4.08
CA ALA A 13 -11.77 -10.12 -3.96
C ALA A 13 -11.85 -8.62 -3.71
N VAL A 14 -10.99 -8.11 -2.83
CA VAL A 14 -10.72 -6.67 -2.71
C VAL A 14 -9.63 -6.29 -3.71
N SER A 15 -9.84 -5.21 -4.43
CA SER A 15 -8.91 -4.71 -5.45
C SER A 15 -8.97 -3.17 -5.53
N ILE A 16 -7.94 -2.58 -6.12
CA ILE A 16 -7.92 -1.15 -6.48
C ILE A 16 -8.53 -0.87 -7.85
N GLN A 17 -8.93 -1.90 -8.58
CA GLN A 17 -9.49 -1.77 -9.93
C GLN A 17 -10.99 -1.48 -9.86
N PRO A 18 -11.47 -0.35 -10.43
CA PRO A 18 -12.89 -0.01 -10.42
C PRO A 18 -13.73 -0.80 -11.44
N GLN A 19 -13.10 -1.44 -12.44
CA GLN A 19 -13.81 -2.15 -13.50
C GLN A 19 -14.17 -3.56 -13.07
N ALA A 20 -15.45 -3.93 -13.24
CA ALA A 20 -15.90 -5.30 -13.03
C ALA A 20 -15.30 -6.24 -14.06
N LEU A 21 -14.93 -7.44 -13.61
CA LEU A 21 -14.66 -8.57 -14.51
C LEU A 21 -15.98 -9.08 -15.15
N PRO A 22 -15.93 -9.74 -16.30
CA PRO A 22 -17.12 -10.40 -16.88
C PRO A 22 -17.81 -11.30 -15.84
N SER A 23 -19.13 -11.19 -15.75
CA SER A 23 -19.97 -11.93 -14.78
C SER A 23 -19.67 -11.61 -13.30
N CYS A 24 -19.04 -10.47 -13.01
CA CYS A 24 -18.80 -9.99 -11.66
C CYS A 24 -19.49 -8.65 -11.42
N LEU A 25 -19.85 -8.41 -10.18
CA LEU A 25 -20.29 -7.12 -9.65
C LEU A 25 -19.14 -6.47 -8.91
N VAL A 26 -19.14 -5.13 -8.86
CA VAL A 26 -18.16 -4.30 -8.17
C VAL A 26 -18.89 -3.34 -7.27
N ASP A 27 -18.54 -3.35 -6.00
CA ASP A 27 -19.01 -2.39 -5.01
C ASP A 27 -17.82 -1.59 -4.46
N GLN A 28 -17.94 -0.26 -4.38
CA GLN A 28 -16.93 0.58 -3.77
C GLN A 28 -16.95 0.42 -2.25
N LEU A 29 -15.82 0.06 -1.64
CA LEU A 29 -15.69 -0.13 -0.21
C LEU A 29 -15.33 1.17 0.54
N GLY A 30 -14.46 1.98 -0.07
CA GLY A 30 -13.92 3.18 0.54
C GLY A 30 -12.50 3.46 0.07
N ALA A 31 -11.75 4.24 0.84
CA ALA A 31 -10.39 4.61 0.53
C ALA A 31 -9.42 4.25 1.66
N LEU A 32 -8.18 3.91 1.29
CA LEU A 32 -7.04 3.88 2.19
C LEU A 32 -6.13 5.06 1.88
N ASP A 33 -5.74 5.78 2.91
CA ASP A 33 -4.74 6.83 2.85
C ASP A 33 -3.41 6.27 3.32
N TYR A 34 -2.45 6.23 2.41
CA TYR A 34 -1.08 5.79 2.68
C TYR A 34 -0.24 6.99 3.07
N LEU A 35 0.42 6.91 4.22
CA LEU A 35 1.34 7.92 4.73
C LEU A 35 2.79 7.52 4.47
N PHE A 36 3.64 8.52 4.30
CA PHE A 36 5.08 8.33 4.23
C PHE A 36 5.67 8.44 5.63
N VAL A 37 6.09 7.32 6.19
CA VAL A 37 6.46 7.21 7.61
C VAL A 37 7.86 6.65 7.82
N GLY A 38 8.40 6.96 8.98
CA GLY A 38 9.64 6.41 9.52
C GLY A 38 9.70 6.67 11.02
N SER A 39 10.74 6.16 11.68
CA SER A 39 10.98 6.48 13.07
C SER A 39 11.63 7.87 13.23
N LYS A 40 11.55 8.44 14.43
CA LYS A 40 12.23 9.72 14.73
C LYS A 40 13.74 9.66 14.51
N PRO A 41 14.48 8.62 14.96
CA PRO A 41 15.91 8.50 14.67
C PRO A 41 16.21 8.41 13.16
N PHE A 42 15.35 7.76 12.38
CA PHE A 42 15.47 7.74 10.92
C PHE A 42 15.33 9.13 10.31
N ALA A 43 14.33 9.90 10.75
CA ALA A 43 14.12 11.28 10.31
C ALA A 43 15.30 12.19 10.65
N GLU A 44 15.83 12.08 11.86
CA GLU A 44 17.01 12.84 12.29
C GLU A 44 18.25 12.53 11.45
N ARG A 45 18.42 11.27 11.06
CA ARG A 45 19.55 10.81 10.24
C ARG A 45 19.46 11.22 8.79
N TYR A 46 18.31 11.01 8.17
CA TYR A 46 18.15 11.19 6.71
C TYR A 46 17.49 12.50 6.33
N PHE A 47 16.66 13.07 7.20
CA PHE A 47 15.86 14.27 6.96
C PHE A 47 16.06 15.36 8.02
N PRO A 48 17.32 15.69 8.42
CA PRO A 48 17.57 16.64 9.51
C PRO A 48 17.03 18.05 9.21
N ASN A 49 16.88 18.39 7.93
CA ASN A 49 16.34 19.68 7.45
C ASN A 49 14.99 19.50 6.72
N GLY A 50 14.25 18.45 7.08
CA GLY A 50 13.00 18.07 6.40
C GLY A 50 13.21 17.17 5.19
N VAL A 51 12.09 16.66 4.67
CA VAL A 51 12.10 15.77 3.50
C VAL A 51 12.32 16.59 2.24
N THR A 52 13.49 16.47 1.66
CA THR A 52 13.90 17.13 0.41
C THR A 52 14.24 16.11 -0.66
N ARG A 53 14.20 16.51 -1.92
CA ARG A 53 14.58 15.67 -3.04
C ARG A 53 15.98 15.05 -2.88
N SER A 54 16.97 15.84 -2.45
CA SER A 54 18.34 15.37 -2.26
C SER A 54 18.48 14.39 -1.09
N ALA A 55 17.69 14.56 -0.04
CA ALA A 55 17.65 13.64 1.10
C ALA A 55 17.01 12.30 0.74
N LEU A 56 15.91 12.33 -0.03
CA LEU A 56 15.21 11.13 -0.51
C LEU A 56 16.10 10.22 -1.37
N LEU A 57 17.02 10.78 -2.16
CA LEU A 57 17.98 9.99 -2.96
C LEU A 57 18.92 9.11 -2.11
N LYS A 58 19.02 9.37 -0.80
CA LYS A 58 19.90 8.66 0.13
C LYS A 58 19.14 7.83 1.17
N ALA A 59 17.86 8.12 1.37
CA ALA A 59 17.05 7.47 2.39
C ALA A 59 16.55 6.10 1.91
N PRO A 60 16.89 4.99 2.59
CA PRO A 60 16.44 3.67 2.19
C PRO A 60 14.94 3.52 2.44
N ALA A 61 14.23 3.00 1.45
CA ALA A 61 12.81 2.72 1.49
C ALA A 61 12.53 1.23 1.23
N VAL A 62 11.29 0.82 1.39
CA VAL A 62 10.83 -0.54 1.11
C VAL A 62 9.56 -0.52 0.26
N ALA A 63 9.47 -1.48 -0.66
CA ALA A 63 8.30 -1.77 -1.47
C ALA A 63 7.94 -3.25 -1.34
N PHE A 64 6.67 -3.61 -1.60
CA PHE A 64 6.18 -4.97 -1.44
C PHE A 64 6.78 -5.93 -2.47
N ASP A 65 6.77 -5.51 -3.73
CA ASP A 65 7.37 -6.24 -4.86
C ASP A 65 7.70 -5.26 -6.00
N HIS A 66 8.18 -5.78 -7.11
CA HIS A 66 8.54 -4.97 -8.29
C HIS A 66 7.34 -4.32 -8.99
N LEU A 67 6.12 -4.73 -8.64
CA LEU A 67 4.87 -4.14 -9.17
C LEU A 67 4.27 -3.11 -8.21
N ASP A 68 4.83 -2.99 -7.00
CA ASP A 68 4.42 -1.99 -6.01
C ASP A 68 4.98 -0.62 -6.39
N ASP A 69 4.10 0.22 -6.93
CA ASP A 69 4.43 1.58 -7.37
C ASP A 69 4.13 2.66 -6.33
N MET A 70 3.61 2.29 -5.15
CA MET A 70 3.10 3.23 -4.14
C MET A 70 4.14 4.29 -3.76
N HIS A 71 5.32 3.84 -3.36
CA HIS A 71 6.41 4.72 -2.97
C HIS A 71 6.90 5.58 -4.15
N GLN A 72 7.08 4.95 -5.32
CA GLN A 72 7.55 5.64 -6.53
C GLN A 72 6.55 6.69 -7.00
N ALA A 73 5.26 6.37 -7.04
CA ALA A 73 4.21 7.31 -7.43
C ALA A 73 4.14 8.51 -6.47
N PHE A 74 4.26 8.26 -5.16
CA PHE A 74 4.30 9.32 -4.16
C PHE A 74 5.50 10.26 -4.35
N LEU A 75 6.69 9.71 -4.57
CA LEU A 75 7.91 10.50 -4.78
C LEU A 75 7.89 11.28 -6.11
N GLN A 76 7.37 10.68 -7.17
CA GLN A 76 7.23 11.36 -8.46
C GLN A 76 6.23 12.50 -8.37
N GLN A 77 5.08 12.27 -7.75
CA GLN A 77 4.02 13.27 -7.64
C GLN A 77 4.41 14.47 -6.77
N ASN A 78 5.10 14.23 -5.65
CA ASN A 78 5.35 15.27 -4.64
C ASN A 78 6.77 15.86 -4.69
N PHE A 79 7.75 15.14 -5.24
CA PHE A 79 9.16 15.53 -5.24
C PHE A 79 9.81 15.48 -6.63
N ASP A 80 9.04 15.17 -7.67
CA ASP A 80 9.55 15.06 -9.06
C ASP A 80 10.75 14.11 -9.17
N LEU A 81 10.70 12.99 -8.44
CA LEU A 81 11.71 11.94 -8.48
C LEU A 81 11.24 10.80 -9.39
N PRO A 82 12.01 10.47 -10.45
CA PRO A 82 11.62 9.41 -11.36
C PRO A 82 11.75 8.02 -10.68
N PRO A 83 11.01 7.02 -11.18
CA PRO A 83 11.14 5.64 -10.71
C PRO A 83 12.59 5.14 -10.75
N GLY A 84 12.99 4.39 -9.71
CA GLY A 84 14.34 3.82 -9.60
C GLY A 84 15.43 4.78 -9.13
N SER A 85 15.09 6.04 -8.82
CA SER A 85 16.07 7.04 -8.36
C SER A 85 16.47 6.91 -6.89
N VAL A 86 15.69 6.20 -6.08
CA VAL A 86 15.90 6.07 -4.63
C VAL A 86 16.26 4.63 -4.23
N PRO A 87 17.05 4.43 -3.15
CA PRO A 87 17.32 3.10 -2.63
C PRO A 87 16.02 2.46 -2.14
N CYS A 88 15.65 1.30 -2.67
CA CYS A 88 14.41 0.61 -2.32
C CYS A 88 14.66 -0.89 -2.19
N HIS A 89 14.32 -1.44 -1.02
CA HIS A 89 14.38 -2.87 -0.74
C HIS A 89 13.02 -3.52 -1.03
N ILE A 90 13.02 -4.80 -1.37
CA ILE A 90 11.79 -5.56 -1.62
C ILE A 90 11.53 -6.47 -0.42
N VAL A 91 10.34 -6.32 0.18
CA VAL A 91 9.90 -7.09 1.35
C VAL A 91 8.42 -7.44 1.20
N ASN A 92 8.10 -8.71 1.03
CA ASN A 92 6.73 -9.17 0.74
C ASN A 92 5.82 -9.26 1.99
N SER A 93 5.91 -8.28 2.89
CA SER A 93 5.09 -8.21 4.10
C SER A 93 4.93 -6.77 4.57
N SER A 94 3.70 -6.30 4.66
CA SER A 94 3.40 -4.96 5.19
C SER A 94 3.69 -4.85 6.70
N GLU A 95 3.54 -5.95 7.43
CA GLU A 95 3.91 -6.03 8.85
C GLU A 95 5.42 -5.85 9.03
N ALA A 96 6.23 -6.38 8.10
CA ALA A 96 7.68 -6.18 8.10
C ALA A 96 8.06 -4.73 7.77
N PHE A 97 7.27 -4.02 6.95
CA PHE A 97 7.47 -2.58 6.73
C PHE A 97 7.43 -1.81 8.04
N VAL A 98 6.40 -2.05 8.85
CA VAL A 98 6.23 -1.40 10.16
C VAL A 98 7.43 -1.70 11.06
N GLN A 99 7.88 -2.95 11.12
CA GLN A 99 9.03 -3.34 11.96
C GLN A 99 10.33 -2.67 11.49
N LEU A 100 10.61 -2.67 10.19
CA LEU A 100 11.80 -2.02 9.61
C LEU A 100 11.78 -0.50 9.85
N ALA A 101 10.63 0.13 9.71
CA ALA A 101 10.47 1.56 9.97
C ALA A 101 10.65 1.88 11.46
N ARG A 102 10.05 1.10 12.38
CA ARG A 102 10.24 1.25 13.85
C ARG A 102 11.69 1.11 14.27
N GLN A 103 12.43 0.18 13.67
CA GLN A 103 13.86 -0.03 13.92
C GLN A 103 14.75 1.06 13.32
N GLY A 104 14.20 2.01 12.58
CA GLY A 104 14.97 3.09 11.96
C GLY A 104 15.80 2.63 10.76
N THR A 105 15.46 1.48 10.15
CA THR A 105 16.18 0.91 9.01
C THR A 105 15.73 1.51 7.70
N THR A 106 14.41 1.71 7.53
CA THR A 106 13.80 2.22 6.28
C THR A 106 12.69 3.21 6.59
N CYS A 107 12.32 4.02 5.59
CA CYS A 107 11.02 4.64 5.51
C CYS A 107 10.08 3.81 4.60
N CYS A 108 8.78 4.02 4.71
CA CYS A 108 7.81 3.30 3.89
C CYS A 108 6.52 4.09 3.67
N MET A 109 5.77 3.69 2.64
CA MET A 109 4.38 4.05 2.44
C MET A 109 3.50 2.95 3.04
N ILE A 110 2.64 3.31 3.99
CA ILE A 110 1.80 2.36 4.74
C ILE A 110 0.42 2.96 4.98
N PRO A 111 -0.69 2.18 4.95
CA PRO A 111 -2.00 2.68 5.28
C PRO A 111 -2.05 3.24 6.70
N HIS A 112 -2.62 4.43 6.87
CA HIS A 112 -2.81 5.06 8.18
C HIS A 112 -3.47 4.12 9.18
N LEU A 113 -4.53 3.41 8.77
CA LEU A 113 -5.26 2.46 9.62
C LEU A 113 -4.41 1.33 10.18
N GLN A 114 -3.30 0.96 9.51
CA GLN A 114 -2.42 -0.11 9.95
C GLN A 114 -1.47 0.32 11.07
N ILE A 115 -1.21 1.63 11.22
CA ILE A 115 -0.17 2.19 12.09
C ILE A 115 -0.69 3.25 13.07
N GLU A 116 -1.99 3.29 13.33
CA GLU A 116 -2.57 4.27 14.26
C GLU A 116 -1.89 4.25 15.64
N LYS A 117 -1.63 3.06 16.17
CA LYS A 117 -0.96 2.87 17.47
C LYS A 117 0.48 3.36 17.46
N GLU A 118 1.22 3.09 16.41
CA GLU A 118 2.61 3.52 16.23
C GLU A 118 2.72 5.04 16.08
N LEU A 119 1.75 5.67 15.43
CA LEU A 119 1.67 7.13 15.33
C LEU A 119 1.29 7.76 16.68
N GLU A 120 0.30 7.21 17.38
CA GLU A 120 -0.12 7.68 18.71
C GLU A 120 1.01 7.56 19.75
N SER A 121 1.76 6.46 19.71
CA SER A 121 2.89 6.23 20.62
C SER A 121 4.15 7.02 20.26
N GLY A 122 4.23 7.54 19.03
CA GLY A 122 5.41 8.22 18.49
C GLY A 122 6.53 7.25 18.05
N GLU A 123 6.29 5.94 18.01
CA GLU A 123 7.25 4.98 17.44
C GLU A 123 7.47 5.21 15.95
N LEU A 124 6.41 5.60 15.22
CA LEU A 124 6.47 6.10 13.87
C LEU A 124 5.96 7.54 13.81
N ILE A 125 6.48 8.30 12.88
CA ILE A 125 6.04 9.67 12.60
C ILE A 125 5.71 9.80 11.11
N ASP A 126 4.73 10.66 10.81
CA ASP A 126 4.49 11.11 9.44
C ASP A 126 5.64 12.05 9.02
N LEU A 127 6.43 11.61 8.05
CA LEU A 127 7.60 12.35 7.56
C LEU A 127 7.21 13.55 6.68
N THR A 128 6.00 13.55 6.14
CA THR A 128 5.50 14.57 5.21
C THR A 128 4.06 14.96 5.54
N PRO A 129 3.82 15.60 6.68
CA PRO A 129 2.47 15.98 7.11
C PRO A 129 1.71 16.74 6.03
N GLY A 130 0.49 16.30 5.74
CA GLY A 130 -0.36 16.86 4.69
C GLY A 130 -0.19 16.23 3.31
N LEU A 131 0.82 15.38 3.10
CA LEU A 131 1.00 14.60 1.86
C LEU A 131 0.68 13.13 2.10
N PHE A 132 -0.16 12.56 1.27
CA PHE A 132 -0.54 11.15 1.33
C PHE A 132 -0.93 10.64 -0.05
N GLN A 133 -0.95 9.33 -0.19
CA GLN A 133 -1.42 8.67 -1.41
C GLN A 133 -2.72 7.95 -1.11
N ARG A 134 -3.82 8.34 -1.78
CA ARG A 134 -5.13 7.70 -1.61
C ARG A 134 -5.32 6.58 -2.63
N ARG A 135 -5.78 5.41 -2.17
CA ARG A 135 -6.21 4.30 -3.00
C ARG A 135 -7.65 3.94 -2.68
N MET A 136 -8.50 3.96 -3.68
CA MET A 136 -9.87 3.48 -3.58
C MET A 136 -9.88 1.96 -3.59
N LEU A 137 -10.70 1.35 -2.76
CA LEU A 137 -10.89 -0.09 -2.66
C LEU A 137 -12.24 -0.49 -3.20
N TYR A 138 -12.26 -1.60 -3.90
CA TYR A 138 -13.45 -2.16 -4.53
C TYR A 138 -13.58 -3.63 -4.16
N TRP A 139 -14.82 -4.05 -3.83
CA TRP A 139 -15.19 -5.43 -3.63
C TRP A 139 -15.71 -6.01 -4.94
N HIS A 140 -15.05 -7.00 -5.45
CA HIS A 140 -15.43 -7.74 -6.63
C HIS A 140 -16.02 -9.09 -6.21
N ARG A 141 -17.20 -9.44 -6.70
CA ARG A 141 -17.87 -10.70 -6.42
C ARG A 141 -18.58 -11.22 -7.66
N PHE A 142 -18.81 -12.52 -7.74
CA PHE A 142 -19.61 -13.06 -8.81
C PHE A 142 -21.06 -12.54 -8.73
N ASP A 143 -21.64 -12.29 -9.89
CA ASP A 143 -23.07 -12.07 -10.03
C ASP A 143 -23.78 -13.45 -10.02
N HIS A 144 -24.44 -13.77 -8.92
CA HIS A 144 -25.19 -15.02 -8.79
C HIS A 144 -26.43 -15.10 -9.68
N ASN A 145 -26.86 -13.99 -10.28
CA ASN A 145 -27.96 -13.93 -11.24
C ASN A 145 -27.48 -14.09 -12.69
N ALA A 146 -26.16 -14.03 -12.93
CA ALA A 146 -25.58 -14.40 -14.21
C ALA A 146 -25.51 -15.94 -14.26
N ASP A 147 -26.10 -16.57 -15.26
CA ASP A 147 -26.30 -18.02 -15.50
C ASP A 147 -25.07 -18.95 -15.33
N LYS A 148 -24.31 -18.81 -14.24
CA LYS A 148 -23.17 -19.66 -13.93
C LYS A 148 -23.22 -20.12 -12.48
N ALA A 149 -23.03 -21.42 -12.29
CA ALA A 149 -22.97 -22.05 -10.98
C ALA A 149 -22.01 -21.33 -10.01
N PRO A 150 -22.41 -21.12 -8.74
CA PRO A 150 -21.57 -20.43 -7.76
C PRO A 150 -20.28 -21.23 -7.49
N PRO A 151 -19.15 -20.54 -7.24
CA PRO A 151 -17.90 -21.20 -6.88
C PRO A 151 -18.03 -21.98 -5.58
N ARG A 152 -17.40 -23.16 -5.54
CA ARG A 152 -17.58 -24.17 -4.45
C ARG A 152 -16.92 -23.83 -3.12
N GLN A 153 -16.22 -22.69 -2.95
CA GLN A 153 -15.52 -22.36 -1.70
C GLN A 153 -15.66 -20.88 -1.33
N LEU A 154 -16.17 -20.67 -0.10
CA LEU A 154 -16.21 -19.38 0.60
C LEU A 154 -14.82 -19.05 1.15
N LEU A 155 -13.96 -18.44 0.36
CA LEU A 155 -12.73 -17.83 0.84
C LEU A 155 -12.74 -16.34 0.49
N LEU A 156 -12.93 -15.51 1.49
CA LEU A 156 -12.63 -14.09 1.40
C LEU A 156 -11.12 -13.93 1.26
N TYR A 157 -10.69 -13.34 0.19
CA TYR A 157 -9.28 -13.04 -0.05
C TYR A 157 -9.09 -11.54 -0.15
N SER A 158 -8.40 -10.96 0.84
CA SER A 158 -7.85 -9.61 0.72
C SER A 158 -6.48 -9.70 0.05
N ASP A 159 -6.28 -8.92 -1.00
CA ASP A 159 -4.94 -8.75 -1.57
C ASP A 159 -4.11 -7.93 -0.58
N ARG A 160 -3.06 -8.54 -0.02
CA ARG A 160 -2.15 -7.86 0.91
C ARG A 160 -1.47 -6.63 0.30
N ARG A 161 -1.55 -6.49 -1.04
CA ARG A 161 -1.09 -5.28 -1.75
C ARG A 161 -2.02 -4.08 -1.57
N THR A 162 -3.20 -4.31 -1.04
CA THR A 162 -4.25 -3.27 -0.91
C THR A 162 -4.50 -2.85 0.55
N LEU A 163 -3.87 -3.53 1.51
CA LEU A 163 -3.95 -3.21 2.94
C LEU A 163 -2.61 -2.68 3.45
#